data_ae27c06364aaff5463aab2a24d4a1a7c
#
_entry.id   ae27c06364aaff5463aab2a24d4a1a7c
#
_cell.length_a   1.000
_cell.length_b   1.000
_cell.length_c   1.000
_cell.angle_alpha   90.00
_cell.angle_beta   90.00
_cell.angle_gamma   90.00
#
_symmetry.space_group_name_H-M   'P 1'
#
loop_
_entity.id
_entity.type
_entity.pdbx_description
1 polymer ?
#
loop_
_entity_poly.entity_id
_entity_poly.type
_entity_poly.pdbx_seq_one_letter_code
_entity_poly.pdbx_strand_id
1 'polypeptide(L)'
;MPKLSHYTKRGEVHMVDVSCKSVTSRTAIAHAFVRMSPRVVRAVRRLENPKGNPLEVARIAGITAAKRTSEWIPLCHPIPLTHIDVTPRLCKDGVEILSKVTA
;
A
#
# COMPACT_ATOMS: atom_id res chain seq x y z
N MET A 1 -15.88 20.03 4.78
CA MET A 1 -15.21 18.82 5.22
C MET A 1 -15.93 17.60 4.63
N PRO A 2 -15.22 16.69 3.96
CA PRO A 2 -15.91 15.55 3.38
C PRO A 2 -16.52 14.65 4.46
N LYS A 3 -17.71 14.16 4.19
CA LYS A 3 -18.43 13.27 5.09
C LYS A 3 -17.83 11.86 5.01
N LEU A 4 -17.58 11.25 6.16
CA LEU A 4 -17.08 9.87 6.23
C LEU A 4 -18.20 8.91 5.81
N SER A 5 -18.01 8.21 4.69
CA SER A 5 -19.06 7.39 4.08
C SER A 5 -19.32 6.07 4.81
N HIS A 6 -18.43 5.64 5.72
CA HIS A 6 -18.57 4.41 6.49
C HIS A 6 -19.24 4.62 7.86
N TYR A 7 -19.75 5.82 8.13
CA TYR A 7 -20.41 6.14 9.38
C TYR A 7 -21.83 6.61 9.13
N THR A 8 -22.77 6.17 9.96
CA THR A 8 -24.13 6.70 9.97
C THR A 8 -24.16 8.02 10.73
N LYS A 9 -25.32 8.72 10.69
CA LYS A 9 -25.53 9.93 11.48
C LYS A 9 -25.39 9.71 12.99
N ARG A 10 -25.55 8.48 13.45
CA ARG A 10 -25.38 8.09 14.86
C ARG A 10 -23.96 7.72 15.20
N GLY A 11 -23.03 7.80 14.27
CA GLY A 11 -21.64 7.40 14.46
C GLY A 11 -21.39 5.90 14.36
N GLU A 12 -22.38 5.12 13.98
CA GLU A 12 -22.23 3.68 13.79
C GLU A 12 -21.45 3.39 12.52
N VAL A 13 -20.55 2.43 12.60
CA VAL A 13 -19.73 2.01 11.45
C VAL A 13 -20.52 1.03 10.59
N HIS A 14 -20.58 1.28 9.29
CA HIS A 14 -21.21 0.36 8.35
C HIS A 14 -20.48 0.38 7.00
N MET A 15 -20.68 -0.68 6.24
CA MET A 15 -20.10 -0.81 4.90
C MET A 15 -21.00 -0.12 3.88
N VAL A 16 -20.40 0.74 3.05
CA VAL A 16 -21.13 1.47 2.03
C VAL A 16 -21.48 0.54 0.87
N ASP A 17 -22.76 0.55 0.46
CA ASP A 17 -23.20 -0.17 -0.74
C ASP A 17 -22.75 0.60 -1.98
N VAL A 18 -21.90 -0.03 -2.80
CA VAL A 18 -21.37 0.57 -4.04
C VAL A 18 -22.02 0.01 -5.30
N SER A 19 -23.01 -0.88 -5.17
CA SER A 19 -23.64 -1.54 -6.32
C SER A 19 -24.37 -0.56 -7.26
N CYS A 20 -24.83 0.55 -6.74
CA CYS A 20 -25.56 1.57 -7.51
C CYS A 20 -24.66 2.67 -8.08
N LYS A 21 -23.35 2.62 -7.82
CA LYS A 21 -22.42 3.64 -8.31
C LYS A 21 -21.96 3.28 -9.73
N SER A 22 -21.77 4.30 -10.55
CA SER A 22 -21.17 4.11 -11.87
C SER A 22 -19.72 3.65 -11.74
N VAL A 23 -19.28 2.88 -12.73
CA VAL A 23 -17.90 2.42 -12.79
C VAL A 23 -16.99 3.60 -13.13
N THR A 24 -16.04 3.90 -12.26
CA THR A 24 -15.06 4.97 -12.47
C THR A 24 -13.66 4.44 -12.17
N SER A 25 -12.67 4.97 -12.88
CA SER A 25 -11.27 4.70 -12.57
C SER A 25 -10.86 5.52 -11.34
N ARG A 26 -10.21 4.87 -10.38
CA ARG A 26 -9.72 5.51 -9.17
C ARG A 26 -8.26 5.15 -8.97
N THR A 27 -7.48 6.14 -8.58
CA THR A 27 -6.05 5.94 -8.31
C THR A 27 -5.75 6.41 -6.90
N ALA A 28 -5.03 5.58 -6.16
CA ALA A 28 -4.51 5.92 -4.84
C ALA A 28 -2.99 5.89 -4.87
N ILE A 29 -2.37 6.91 -4.29
CA ILE A 29 -0.92 6.99 -4.14
C ILE A 29 -0.63 7.04 -2.65
N ALA A 30 0.29 6.20 -2.20
CA ALA A 30 0.71 6.15 -0.82
C ALA A 30 2.23 6.15 -0.70
N HIS A 31 2.71 6.68 0.41
CA HIS A 31 4.13 6.77 0.70
C HIS A 31 4.39 6.18 2.09
N ALA A 32 5.45 5.41 2.21
CA ALA A 32 5.93 4.91 3.48
C ALA A 32 7.45 5.04 3.54
N PHE A 33 7.97 5.14 4.75
CA PHE A 33 9.41 5.18 4.98
C PHE A 33 9.77 4.27 6.14
N VAL A 34 10.74 3.39 5.92
CA VAL A 34 11.27 2.51 6.96
C VAL A 34 12.67 2.99 7.31
N ARG A 35 12.81 3.53 8.53
CA ARG A 35 14.11 3.99 9.02
C ARG A 35 15.00 2.82 9.38
N MET A 36 16.26 2.91 8.98
CA MET A 36 17.27 1.88 9.24
C MET A 36 18.57 2.51 9.69
N SER A 37 19.36 1.78 10.48
CA SER A 37 20.70 2.21 10.83
C SER A 37 21.59 2.28 9.58
N PRO A 38 22.64 3.11 9.60
CA PRO A 38 23.58 3.18 8.48
C PRO A 38 24.21 1.83 8.12
N ARG A 39 24.43 0.98 9.12
CA ARG A 39 24.95 -0.37 8.92
C ARG A 39 24.00 -1.20 8.07
N VAL A 40 22.71 -1.17 8.37
CA VAL A 40 21.70 -1.93 7.63
C VAL A 40 21.56 -1.38 6.21
N VAL A 41 21.57 -0.05 6.07
CA VAL A 41 21.49 0.58 4.74
C VAL A 41 22.68 0.14 3.86
N ARG A 42 23.88 0.08 4.43
CA ARG A 42 25.06 -0.40 3.68
C ARG A 42 24.92 -1.85 3.27
N ALA A 43 24.39 -2.70 4.16
CA ALA A 43 24.18 -4.12 3.85
C ALA A 43 23.17 -4.28 2.70
N VAL A 44 22.09 -3.50 2.70
CA VAL A 44 21.10 -3.51 1.61
C VAL A 44 21.75 -3.05 0.31
N ARG A 45 22.55 -1.97 0.35
CA ARG A 45 23.21 -1.44 -0.84
C ARG A 45 24.17 -2.44 -1.48
N ARG A 46 24.85 -3.24 -0.65
CA ARG A 46 25.80 -4.26 -1.12
C ARG A 46 25.14 -5.58 -1.46
N LEU A 47 23.81 -5.68 -1.30
CA LEU A 47 23.06 -6.92 -1.52
C LEU A 47 23.58 -8.09 -0.67
N GLU A 48 23.99 -7.81 0.56
CA GLU A 48 24.53 -8.80 1.51
C GLU A 48 23.43 -9.60 2.23
N ASN A 49 22.22 -9.60 1.72
CA ASN A 49 21.11 -10.33 2.33
C ASN A 49 21.04 -11.74 1.72
N PRO A 50 21.14 -12.80 2.55
CA PRO A 50 21.06 -14.18 2.04
C PRO A 50 19.70 -14.53 1.47
N LYS A 51 18.65 -13.75 1.74
CA LYS A 51 17.30 -13.96 1.21
C LYS A 51 17.09 -13.26 -0.15
N GLY A 52 18.14 -12.69 -0.74
CA GLY A 52 18.09 -12.02 -2.01
C GLY A 52 18.06 -10.50 -1.90
N ASN A 53 17.66 -9.82 -2.97
CA ASN A 53 17.59 -8.36 -3.02
C ASN A 53 16.44 -7.83 -2.16
N PRO A 54 16.72 -7.14 -1.03
CA PRO A 54 15.65 -6.69 -0.13
C PRO A 54 14.65 -5.71 -0.79
N LEU A 55 15.12 -4.88 -1.70
CA LEU A 55 14.23 -3.92 -2.38
C LEU A 55 13.26 -4.64 -3.32
N GLU A 56 13.71 -5.67 -4.01
CA GLU A 56 12.83 -6.46 -4.86
C GLU A 56 11.82 -7.27 -4.05
N VAL A 57 12.26 -7.83 -2.91
CA VAL A 57 11.36 -8.52 -1.99
C VAL A 57 10.31 -7.55 -1.45
N ALA A 58 10.71 -6.33 -1.10
CA ALA A 58 9.78 -5.29 -0.63
C ALA A 58 8.76 -4.91 -1.72
N ARG A 59 9.20 -4.81 -2.98
CA ARG A 59 8.31 -4.52 -4.10
C ARG A 59 7.24 -5.59 -4.26
N ILE A 60 7.66 -6.85 -4.24
CA ILE A 60 6.74 -7.99 -4.37
C ILE A 60 5.78 -8.04 -3.19
N ALA A 61 6.28 -7.83 -1.98
CA ALA A 61 5.45 -7.80 -0.77
C ALA A 61 4.39 -6.69 -0.85
N GLY A 62 4.78 -5.51 -1.35
CA GLY A 62 3.86 -4.39 -1.53
C GLY A 62 2.77 -4.68 -2.54
N ILE A 63 3.09 -5.34 -3.63
CA ILE A 63 2.11 -5.77 -4.63
C ILE A 63 1.13 -6.77 -4.02
N THR A 64 1.64 -7.74 -3.28
CA THR A 64 0.80 -8.73 -2.59
C THR A 64 -0.12 -8.05 -1.56
N ALA A 65 0.41 -7.09 -0.81
CA ALA A 65 -0.36 -6.34 0.17
C ALA A 65 -1.50 -5.57 -0.50
N ALA A 66 -1.24 -4.92 -1.63
CA ALA A 66 -2.27 -4.20 -2.36
C ALA A 66 -3.41 -5.13 -2.81
N LYS A 67 -3.06 -6.32 -3.29
CA LYS A 67 -4.05 -7.32 -3.73
C LYS A 67 -4.89 -7.85 -2.58
N ARG A 68 -4.39 -7.78 -1.34
CA ARG A 68 -5.04 -8.32 -0.15
C ARG A 68 -5.58 -7.25 0.79
N THR A 69 -5.66 -6.02 0.35
CA THR A 69 -6.06 -4.90 1.19
C THR A 69 -7.43 -5.13 1.85
N SER A 70 -8.39 -5.70 1.13
CA SER A 70 -9.72 -5.97 1.68
C SER A 70 -9.71 -6.98 2.83
N GLU A 71 -8.69 -7.83 2.92
CA GLU A 71 -8.55 -8.78 4.02
C GLU A 71 -8.04 -8.13 5.31
N TRP A 72 -7.30 -7.02 5.20
CA TRP A 72 -6.62 -6.35 6.32
C TRP A 72 -7.33 -5.09 6.80
N ILE A 73 -8.02 -4.41 5.90
CA ILE A 73 -8.68 -3.15 6.22
C ILE A 73 -10.16 -3.41 6.46
N PRO A 74 -10.68 -3.20 7.69
CA PRO A 74 -12.10 -3.36 7.96
C PRO A 74 -12.94 -2.47 7.04
N LEU A 75 -14.10 -2.96 6.62
CA LEU A 75 -15.06 -2.21 5.78
C LEU A 75 -14.55 -1.89 4.38
N CYS A 76 -13.48 -2.54 3.95
CA CYS A 76 -12.96 -2.40 2.59
C CYS A 76 -13.57 -3.48 1.69
N HIS A 77 -14.20 -3.06 0.58
CA HIS A 77 -14.72 -4.00 -0.40
C HIS A 77 -13.59 -4.62 -1.23
N PRO A 78 -13.70 -5.90 -1.60
CA PRO A 78 -12.82 -6.46 -2.63
C PRO A 78 -13.06 -5.72 -3.94
N ILE A 79 -12.02 -5.11 -4.49
CA ILE A 79 -12.09 -4.33 -5.73
C ILE A 79 -11.09 -4.90 -6.72
N PRO A 80 -11.50 -5.18 -7.98
CA PRO A 80 -10.55 -5.57 -9.00
C PRO A 80 -9.56 -4.44 -9.27
N LEU A 81 -8.26 -4.72 -9.11
CA LEU A 81 -7.22 -3.74 -9.37
C LEU A 81 -6.72 -3.91 -10.80
N THR A 82 -6.63 -2.81 -11.53
CA THR A 82 -6.18 -2.81 -12.92
C THR A 82 -4.68 -2.54 -13.05
N HIS A 83 -4.10 -1.90 -12.02
CA HIS A 83 -2.67 -1.58 -12.03
C HIS A 83 -2.18 -1.44 -10.60
N ILE A 84 -1.01 -2.02 -10.33
CA ILE A 84 -0.31 -1.89 -9.05
C ILE A 84 1.15 -1.61 -9.35
N ASP A 85 1.65 -0.48 -8.87
CA ASP A 85 3.04 -0.09 -9.02
C ASP A 85 3.61 0.20 -7.63
N VAL A 86 4.67 -0.51 -7.26
CA VAL A 86 5.36 -0.34 -5.97
C VAL A 86 6.83 -0.09 -6.27
N THR A 87 7.32 1.06 -5.85
CA THR A 87 8.69 1.49 -6.10
C THR A 87 9.42 1.70 -4.79
N PRO A 88 10.25 0.75 -4.35
CA PRO A 88 11.15 0.96 -3.22
C PRO A 88 12.40 1.71 -3.68
N ARG A 89 12.89 2.61 -2.82
CA ARG A 89 14.11 3.37 -3.09
C ARG A 89 14.95 3.41 -1.83
N LEU A 90 16.22 3.01 -1.95
CA LEU A 90 17.16 3.07 -0.83
C LEU A 90 17.62 4.51 -0.65
N CYS A 91 17.42 5.02 0.57
CA CYS A 91 17.87 6.34 0.99
C CYS A 91 19.01 6.23 1.99
N LYS A 92 19.57 7.36 2.38
CA LYS A 92 20.69 7.42 3.32
C LYS A 92 20.38 6.76 4.67
N ASP A 93 19.16 6.90 5.14
CA ASP A 93 18.73 6.48 6.48
C ASP A 93 17.55 5.49 6.47
N GLY A 94 17.29 4.88 5.33
CA GLY A 94 16.22 3.91 5.24
C GLY A 94 15.76 3.63 3.83
N VAL A 95 14.55 3.10 3.72
CA VAL A 95 13.92 2.78 2.44
C VAL A 95 12.61 3.54 2.33
N GLU A 96 12.49 4.29 1.25
CA GLU A 96 11.24 4.93 0.85
C GLU A 96 10.46 3.98 -0.06
N ILE A 97 9.19 3.84 0.20
CA ILE A 97 8.31 3.01 -0.62
C ILE A 97 7.16 3.87 -1.13
N LEU A 98 7.02 3.94 -2.44
CA LEU A 98 5.93 4.63 -3.09
C LEU A 98 5.04 3.60 -3.76
N SER A 99 3.74 3.66 -3.51
CA SER A 99 2.78 2.79 -4.17
C SER A 99 1.76 3.60 -4.95
N LYS A 100 1.38 3.08 -6.11
CA LYS A 100 0.31 3.64 -6.94
C LYS A 100 -0.60 2.49 -7.35
N VAL A 101 -1.86 2.57 -6.98
CA VAL A 101 -2.83 1.53 -7.23
C VAL A 101 -4.02 2.13 -7.96
N THR A 102 -4.41 1.49 -9.05
CA THR A 102 -5.57 1.91 -9.85
C THR A 102 -6.61 0.80 -9.86
N ALA A 103 -7.83 1.18 -9.68
CA ALA A 103 -8.97 0.27 -9.70
C ALA A 103 -9.98 0.65 -10.77
#